data_53ab8e8b591b16ad7bb3fa721e85398b
#
_entry.id   53ab8e8b591b16ad7bb3fa721e85398b
#
_cell.length_a   1.000
_cell.length_b   1.000
_cell.length_c   1.000
_cell.angle_alpha   90.00
_cell.angle_beta   90.00
_cell.angle_gamma   90.00
#
_symmetry.space_group_name_H-M   'P 1'
#
loop_
_entity.id
_entity.type
_entity.pdbx_description
1 polymer ?
#
loop_
_entity_poly.entity_id
_entity_poly.type
_entity_poly.pdbx_seq_one_letter_code
_entity_poly.pdbx_strand_id
1 'polypeptide(L)'
;MTKPIIALLYDFDKTLCTTDMEDYAFIPALGYTPAQFWNKANTFGRENRMDGLLAYMYTMMAECRAQGRVLKRDFLVQCGRSMELFPGVREWFGRINAFGDSLGVEVEHYVLSSGLKEIIEGSGIAHEFKQIYACEFYYDESGAACWPKLDVNFTNKTQFVYRINKGVLDVADDKTLNDSMPDDSKRVPFTNMIYVGDGLSDVPCMKMMRAYGGQAIAVYQSGNRAGVEDLLAKGRVDFMFPADYREGTGLDVTVRNIIRKMAISDALTAENVRQLQAIGHGEVPGQAGLFE
;
A
#
# COMPACT_ATOMS: atom_id res chain seq x y z
N MET A 1 -18.06 0.36 22.67
CA MET A 1 -16.77 0.85 22.17
C MET A 1 -16.56 0.29 20.79
N THR A 2 -16.05 1.08 19.83
CA THR A 2 -15.64 0.60 18.52
C THR A 2 -14.41 -0.30 18.69
N LYS A 3 -14.29 -1.36 17.88
CA LYS A 3 -13.11 -2.23 17.89
C LYS A 3 -11.87 -1.42 17.50
N PRO A 4 -10.70 -1.63 18.15
CA PRO A 4 -9.44 -1.09 17.65
C PRO A 4 -9.17 -1.56 16.21
N ILE A 5 -8.58 -0.68 15.39
CA ILE A 5 -8.29 -0.96 13.99
C ILE A 5 -6.80 -1.22 13.84
N ILE A 6 -6.46 -2.29 13.12
CA ILE A 6 -5.11 -2.59 12.66
C ILE A 6 -5.10 -2.48 11.13
N ALA A 7 -4.23 -1.63 10.58
CA ALA A 7 -4.13 -1.43 9.14
C ALA A 7 -2.92 -2.17 8.56
N LEU A 8 -3.17 -3.01 7.54
CA LEU A 8 -2.14 -3.60 6.71
C LEU A 8 -2.06 -2.81 5.39
N LEU A 9 -0.90 -2.23 5.13
CA LEU A 9 -0.62 -1.43 3.95
C LEU A 9 0.32 -2.22 3.04
N TYR A 10 -0.05 -2.36 1.78
CA TYR A 10 0.72 -3.15 0.82
C TYR A 10 1.16 -2.29 -0.36
N ASP A 11 2.40 -2.45 -0.77
CA ASP A 11 2.71 -2.24 -2.18
C ASP A 11 2.03 -3.35 -3.01
N PHE A 12 1.97 -3.21 -4.33
CA PHE A 12 1.23 -4.17 -5.16
C PHE A 12 2.13 -5.00 -6.07
N ASP A 13 2.92 -4.34 -6.91
CA ASP A 13 3.81 -5.00 -7.85
C ASP A 13 4.94 -5.73 -7.12
N LYS A 14 5.19 -7.00 -7.48
CA LYS A 14 6.19 -7.87 -6.83
C LYS A 14 5.99 -8.05 -5.32
N THR A 15 4.88 -7.50 -4.79
CA THR A 15 4.45 -7.68 -3.40
C THR A 15 3.24 -8.59 -3.31
N LEU A 16 2.13 -8.29 -4.01
CA LEU A 16 0.94 -9.13 -4.11
C LEU A 16 0.83 -9.88 -5.43
N CYS A 17 1.37 -9.33 -6.51
CA CYS A 17 1.50 -9.97 -7.82
C CYS A 17 2.97 -10.20 -8.20
N THR A 18 3.20 -11.11 -9.17
CA THR A 18 4.54 -11.68 -9.42
C THR A 18 5.47 -10.79 -10.26
N THR A 19 4.95 -9.77 -10.95
CA THR A 19 5.73 -8.82 -11.77
C THR A 19 5.05 -7.44 -11.78
N ASP A 20 5.57 -6.48 -12.52
CA ASP A 20 4.90 -5.19 -12.75
C ASP A 20 3.57 -5.45 -13.46
N MET A 21 2.48 -4.83 -13.00
CA MET A 21 1.12 -5.18 -13.44
C MET A 21 0.87 -4.91 -14.92
N GLU A 22 1.58 -3.98 -15.53
CA GLU A 22 1.51 -3.66 -16.95
C GLU A 22 2.11 -4.78 -17.83
N ASP A 23 3.02 -5.59 -17.27
CA ASP A 23 3.75 -6.64 -17.99
C ASP A 23 2.84 -7.81 -18.39
N TYR A 24 1.74 -8.06 -17.64
CA TYR A 24 0.88 -9.22 -17.91
C TYR A 24 0.08 -9.11 -19.21
N ALA A 25 -0.52 -7.96 -19.47
CA ALA A 25 -1.44 -7.81 -20.60
C ALA A 25 -1.33 -6.49 -21.34
N PHE A 26 -1.12 -5.37 -20.66
CA PHE A 26 -1.10 -4.04 -21.29
C PHE A 26 0.06 -3.91 -22.28
N ILE A 27 1.28 -4.14 -21.83
CA ILE A 27 2.49 -4.04 -22.67
C ILE A 27 2.46 -5.03 -23.85
N PRO A 28 2.14 -6.32 -23.63
CA PRO A 28 1.97 -7.27 -24.73
C PRO A 28 0.89 -6.87 -25.75
N ALA A 29 -0.23 -6.29 -25.29
CA ALA A 29 -1.30 -5.82 -26.18
C ALA A 29 -0.87 -4.66 -27.10
N LEU A 30 0.19 -3.95 -26.75
CA LEU A 30 0.83 -2.94 -27.59
C LEU A 30 1.92 -3.53 -28.52
N GLY A 31 2.19 -4.84 -28.42
CA GLY A 31 3.23 -5.51 -29.21
C GLY A 31 4.66 -5.27 -28.72
N TYR A 32 4.82 -4.81 -27.47
CA TYR A 32 6.12 -4.61 -26.84
C TYR A 32 6.46 -5.76 -25.88
N THR A 33 7.77 -5.99 -25.69
CA THR A 33 8.26 -6.66 -24.50
C THR A 33 8.33 -5.67 -23.32
N PRO A 34 8.25 -6.12 -22.06
CA PRO A 34 8.44 -5.23 -20.92
C PRO A 34 9.70 -4.37 -21.02
N ALA A 35 10.84 -4.97 -21.34
CA ALA A 35 12.12 -4.26 -21.50
C ALA A 35 12.06 -3.15 -22.54
N GLN A 36 11.39 -3.36 -23.67
CA GLN A 36 11.25 -2.34 -24.72
C GLN A 36 10.37 -1.18 -24.25
N PHE A 37 9.24 -1.48 -23.63
CA PHE A 37 8.32 -0.46 -23.14
C PHE A 37 8.95 0.38 -22.04
N TRP A 38 9.50 -0.26 -21.01
CA TRP A 38 10.11 0.44 -19.89
C TRP A 38 11.35 1.24 -20.30
N ASN A 39 12.16 0.73 -21.24
CA ASN A 39 13.27 1.50 -21.79
C ASN A 39 12.77 2.76 -22.50
N LYS A 40 11.68 2.67 -23.28
CA LYS A 40 11.07 3.80 -23.98
C LYS A 40 10.54 4.85 -23.00
N ALA A 41 9.77 4.44 -22.00
CA ALA A 41 9.21 5.33 -20.98
C ALA A 41 10.32 6.02 -20.17
N ASN A 42 11.32 5.25 -19.72
CA ASN A 42 12.44 5.78 -18.95
C ASN A 42 13.33 6.73 -19.78
N THR A 43 13.52 6.45 -21.07
CA THR A 43 14.29 7.32 -21.97
C THR A 43 13.54 8.63 -22.17
N PHE A 44 12.23 8.57 -22.44
CA PHE A 44 11.38 9.74 -22.58
C PHE A 44 11.41 10.61 -21.30
N GLY A 45 11.29 9.98 -20.13
CA GLY A 45 11.38 10.69 -18.84
C GLY A 45 12.71 11.42 -18.65
N ARG A 46 13.84 10.76 -18.94
CA ARG A 46 15.17 11.36 -18.83
C ARG A 46 15.39 12.52 -19.79
N GLU A 47 15.03 12.36 -21.06
CA GLU A 47 15.20 13.38 -22.10
C GLU A 47 14.39 14.65 -21.82
N ASN A 48 13.18 14.47 -21.24
CA ASN A 48 12.27 15.56 -20.92
C ASN A 48 12.39 16.04 -19.45
N ARG A 49 13.28 15.45 -18.64
CA ARG A 49 13.42 15.73 -17.18
C ARG A 49 12.07 15.62 -16.47
N MET A 50 11.28 14.62 -16.85
CA MET A 50 9.96 14.35 -16.34
C MET A 50 10.01 13.31 -15.22
N ASP A 51 9.08 13.40 -14.26
CA ASP A 51 8.86 12.34 -13.28
C ASP A 51 8.61 11.00 -13.97
N GLY A 52 9.21 9.93 -13.44
CA GLY A 52 9.19 8.61 -14.09
C GLY A 52 7.78 8.04 -14.22
N LEU A 53 6.90 8.28 -13.23
CA LEU A 53 5.52 7.79 -13.26
C LEU A 53 4.69 8.56 -14.28
N LEU A 54 4.82 9.88 -14.32
CA LEU A 54 4.17 10.70 -15.34
C LEU A 54 4.68 10.34 -16.75
N ALA A 55 5.98 10.00 -16.88
CA ALA A 55 6.57 9.60 -18.15
C ALA A 55 6.00 8.27 -18.65
N TYR A 56 5.84 7.26 -17.78
CA TYR A 56 5.25 5.99 -18.23
C TYR A 56 3.75 6.13 -18.52
N MET A 57 3.00 6.87 -17.72
CA MET A 57 1.58 7.14 -17.98
C MET A 57 1.40 7.88 -19.33
N TYR A 58 2.24 8.88 -19.60
CA TYR A 58 2.26 9.54 -20.90
C TYR A 58 2.59 8.57 -22.03
N THR A 59 3.60 7.72 -21.85
CA THR A 59 4.01 6.71 -22.85
C THR A 59 2.87 5.74 -23.14
N MET A 60 2.13 5.28 -22.13
CA MET A 60 0.94 4.44 -22.32
C MET A 60 -0.08 5.08 -23.27
N MET A 61 -0.43 6.34 -23.01
CA MET A 61 -1.38 7.08 -23.86
C MET A 61 -0.81 7.32 -25.27
N ALA A 62 0.46 7.69 -25.37
CA ALA A 62 1.12 7.98 -26.65
C ALA A 62 1.20 6.74 -27.53
N GLU A 63 1.55 5.57 -26.98
CA GLU A 63 1.65 4.32 -27.73
C GLU A 63 0.27 3.81 -28.19
N CYS A 64 -0.75 3.92 -27.33
CA CYS A 64 -2.13 3.63 -27.76
C CYS A 64 -2.51 4.52 -28.95
N ARG A 65 -2.28 5.82 -28.85
CA ARG A 65 -2.58 6.78 -29.92
C ARG A 65 -1.81 6.50 -31.22
N ALA A 66 -0.52 6.17 -31.12
CA ALA A 66 0.31 5.81 -32.28
C ALA A 66 -0.22 4.59 -33.03
N GLN A 67 -0.94 3.69 -32.37
CA GLN A 67 -1.60 2.52 -32.95
C GLN A 67 -3.07 2.79 -33.34
N GLY A 68 -3.53 4.06 -33.33
CA GLY A 68 -4.92 4.40 -33.63
C GLY A 68 -5.91 3.91 -32.57
N ARG A 69 -5.45 3.63 -31.35
CA ARG A 69 -6.26 3.16 -30.23
C ARG A 69 -6.47 4.29 -29.23
N VAL A 70 -7.62 4.26 -28.56
CA VAL A 70 -7.91 5.11 -27.40
C VAL A 70 -7.69 4.29 -26.14
N LEU A 71 -6.86 4.79 -25.22
CA LEU A 71 -6.70 4.17 -23.91
C LEU A 71 -7.97 4.42 -23.08
N LYS A 72 -8.68 3.36 -22.73
CA LYS A 72 -9.93 3.39 -21.96
C LYS A 72 -9.78 2.63 -20.65
N ARG A 73 -10.57 3.05 -19.66
CA ARG A 73 -10.59 2.44 -18.33
C ARG A 73 -10.88 0.94 -18.40
N ASP A 74 -11.91 0.54 -19.15
CA ASP A 74 -12.32 -0.87 -19.23
C ASP A 74 -11.21 -1.78 -19.78
N PHE A 75 -10.39 -1.27 -20.71
CA PHE A 75 -9.23 -2.01 -21.22
C PHE A 75 -8.19 -2.26 -20.11
N LEU A 76 -7.89 -1.26 -19.29
CA LEU A 76 -6.97 -1.40 -18.16
C LEU A 76 -7.52 -2.36 -17.10
N VAL A 77 -8.80 -2.25 -16.75
CA VAL A 77 -9.47 -3.20 -15.85
C VAL A 77 -9.41 -4.64 -16.41
N GLN A 78 -9.62 -4.80 -17.72
CA GLN A 78 -9.50 -6.11 -18.35
C GLN A 78 -8.06 -6.66 -18.27
N CYS A 79 -7.04 -5.82 -18.40
CA CYS A 79 -5.63 -6.23 -18.22
C CYS A 79 -5.39 -6.83 -16.82
N GLY A 80 -6.02 -6.28 -15.80
CA GLY A 80 -5.90 -6.79 -14.42
C GLY A 80 -6.37 -8.24 -14.22
N ARG A 81 -7.27 -8.73 -15.09
CA ARG A 81 -7.77 -10.12 -15.03
C ARG A 81 -6.71 -11.17 -15.35
N SER A 82 -5.66 -10.79 -16.06
CA SER A 82 -4.55 -11.66 -16.44
C SER A 82 -3.44 -11.71 -15.40
N MET A 83 -3.59 -10.99 -14.30
CA MET A 83 -2.58 -10.86 -13.26
C MET A 83 -2.37 -12.15 -12.50
N GLU A 84 -1.11 -12.52 -12.29
CA GLU A 84 -0.71 -13.64 -11.46
C GLU A 84 -0.37 -13.16 -10.04
N LEU A 85 -1.16 -13.60 -9.07
CA LEU A 85 -0.94 -13.29 -7.66
C LEU A 85 0.02 -14.31 -7.03
N PHE A 86 0.78 -13.86 -6.02
CA PHE A 86 1.59 -14.78 -5.23
C PHE A 86 0.76 -15.86 -4.52
N PRO A 87 1.38 -17.01 -4.20
CA PRO A 87 0.69 -18.10 -3.52
C PRO A 87 0.00 -17.63 -2.22
N GLY A 88 -1.28 -17.97 -2.07
CA GLY A 88 -2.07 -17.71 -0.87
C GLY A 88 -2.63 -16.29 -0.74
N VAL A 89 -2.37 -15.37 -1.69
CA VAL A 89 -2.86 -13.97 -1.61
C VAL A 89 -4.38 -13.91 -1.60
N ARG A 90 -5.07 -14.76 -2.37
CA ARG A 90 -6.55 -14.74 -2.46
C ARG A 90 -7.22 -15.09 -1.13
N GLU A 91 -6.63 -16.01 -0.39
CA GLU A 91 -7.16 -16.50 0.89
C GLU A 91 -6.63 -15.68 2.09
N TRP A 92 -5.60 -14.87 1.87
CA TRP A 92 -4.90 -14.10 2.88
C TRP A 92 -5.83 -13.17 3.66
N PHE A 93 -6.56 -12.33 2.95
CA PHE A 93 -7.38 -11.27 3.53
C PHE A 93 -8.43 -11.82 4.48
N GLY A 94 -9.25 -12.76 4.01
CA GLY A 94 -10.27 -13.40 4.84
C GLY A 94 -9.69 -14.11 6.06
N ARG A 95 -8.53 -14.77 5.92
CA ARG A 95 -7.85 -15.45 7.03
C ARG A 95 -7.31 -14.48 8.08
N ILE A 96 -6.70 -13.38 7.65
CA ILE A 96 -6.17 -12.36 8.56
C ILE A 96 -7.29 -11.58 9.22
N ASN A 97 -8.37 -11.27 8.52
CA ASN A 97 -9.57 -10.63 9.09
C ASN A 97 -10.19 -11.52 10.17
N ALA A 98 -10.41 -12.81 9.89
CA ALA A 98 -10.95 -13.75 10.88
C ALA A 98 -10.03 -13.88 12.11
N PHE A 99 -8.72 -13.83 11.92
CA PHE A 99 -7.76 -13.84 13.02
C PHE A 99 -7.86 -12.57 13.88
N GLY A 100 -7.94 -11.39 13.27
CA GLY A 100 -8.16 -10.13 14.00
C GLY A 100 -9.47 -10.13 14.78
N ASP A 101 -10.56 -10.57 14.15
CA ASP A 101 -11.86 -10.70 14.80
C ASP A 101 -11.82 -11.59 16.05
N SER A 102 -11.06 -12.69 15.99
CA SER A 102 -10.86 -13.60 17.14
C SER A 102 -10.16 -12.94 18.34
N LEU A 103 -9.42 -11.84 18.09
CA LEU A 103 -8.72 -11.05 19.10
C LEU A 103 -9.48 -9.76 19.49
N GLY A 104 -10.68 -9.53 18.92
CA GLY A 104 -11.49 -8.35 19.19
C GLY A 104 -11.04 -7.08 18.48
N VAL A 105 -10.19 -7.17 17.45
CA VAL A 105 -9.74 -6.05 16.61
C VAL A 105 -10.32 -6.14 15.21
N GLU A 106 -10.45 -5.00 14.53
CA GLU A 106 -10.80 -4.91 13.12
C GLU A 106 -9.51 -4.81 12.29
N VAL A 107 -9.38 -5.64 11.26
CA VAL A 107 -8.26 -5.55 10.33
C VAL A 107 -8.73 -4.89 9.04
N GLU A 108 -8.02 -3.87 8.58
CA GLU A 108 -8.27 -3.19 7.33
C GLU A 108 -7.06 -3.31 6.41
N HIS A 109 -7.32 -3.48 5.11
CA HIS A 109 -6.29 -3.63 4.10
C HIS A 109 -6.28 -2.42 3.16
N TYR A 110 -5.08 -1.95 2.80
CA TYR A 110 -4.86 -0.77 1.96
C TYR A 110 -3.77 -1.05 0.93
N VAL A 111 -3.92 -0.52 -0.28
CA VAL A 111 -2.87 -0.54 -1.30
C VAL A 111 -2.25 0.85 -1.44
N LEU A 112 -0.92 0.90 -1.49
CA LEU A 112 -0.11 2.06 -1.83
C LEU A 112 0.86 1.66 -2.96
N SER A 113 0.46 1.88 -4.22
CA SER A 113 1.19 1.36 -5.39
C SER A 113 1.55 2.45 -6.40
N SER A 114 2.69 2.29 -7.03
CA SER A 114 3.09 3.10 -8.19
C SER A 114 2.52 2.60 -9.51
N GLY A 115 1.86 1.43 -9.51
CA GLY A 115 1.11 0.91 -10.64
C GLY A 115 -0.26 1.56 -10.80
N LEU A 116 -1.08 1.05 -11.72
CA LEU A 116 -2.37 1.64 -12.10
C LEU A 116 -3.53 1.04 -11.30
N LYS A 117 -4.33 1.92 -10.69
CA LYS A 117 -5.54 1.55 -9.94
C LYS A 117 -6.52 0.75 -10.77
N GLU A 118 -6.71 1.14 -12.03
CA GLU A 118 -7.62 0.47 -12.95
C GLU A 118 -7.21 -1.00 -13.18
N ILE A 119 -5.92 -1.27 -13.26
CA ILE A 119 -5.42 -2.65 -13.40
C ILE A 119 -5.62 -3.42 -12.10
N ILE A 120 -5.34 -2.79 -10.94
CA ILE A 120 -5.59 -3.40 -9.62
C ILE A 120 -7.07 -3.76 -9.45
N GLU A 121 -7.99 -2.89 -9.88
CA GLU A 121 -9.43 -3.14 -9.83
C GLU A 121 -9.86 -4.37 -10.63
N GLY A 122 -9.09 -4.74 -11.67
CA GLY A 122 -9.30 -5.97 -12.45
C GLY A 122 -8.74 -7.24 -11.82
N SER A 123 -7.90 -7.16 -10.78
CA SER A 123 -7.13 -8.29 -10.21
C SER A 123 -7.96 -9.38 -9.51
N GLY A 124 -9.25 -9.11 -9.25
CA GLY A 124 -10.14 -10.01 -8.52
C GLY A 124 -9.98 -9.98 -7.00
N ILE A 125 -9.06 -9.17 -6.46
CA ILE A 125 -8.88 -8.94 -5.01
C ILE A 125 -9.13 -7.48 -4.60
N ALA A 126 -9.53 -6.62 -5.52
CA ALA A 126 -9.72 -5.19 -5.26
C ALA A 126 -10.76 -4.92 -4.15
N HIS A 127 -11.75 -5.80 -4.01
CA HIS A 127 -12.81 -5.70 -3.01
C HIS A 127 -12.34 -5.97 -1.57
N GLU A 128 -11.13 -6.51 -1.40
CA GLU A 128 -10.52 -6.76 -0.09
C GLU A 128 -9.92 -5.49 0.53
N PHE A 129 -9.72 -4.45 -0.29
CA PHE A 129 -9.07 -3.23 0.17
C PHE A 129 -10.10 -2.15 0.55
N LYS A 130 -9.93 -1.58 1.73
CA LYS A 130 -10.67 -0.41 2.20
C LYS A 130 -10.46 0.78 1.29
N GLN A 131 -9.21 0.96 0.82
CA GLN A 131 -8.82 2.00 -0.13
C GLN A 131 -7.61 1.55 -0.96
N ILE A 132 -7.62 1.92 -2.23
CA ILE A 132 -6.51 1.71 -3.17
C ILE A 132 -5.98 3.09 -3.55
N TYR A 133 -4.77 3.39 -3.11
CA TYR A 133 -3.98 4.54 -3.54
C TYR A 133 -2.96 4.06 -4.56
N ALA A 134 -3.20 4.38 -5.82
CA ALA A 134 -2.35 4.01 -6.95
C ALA A 134 -2.43 5.08 -8.02
N CYS A 135 -1.53 5.07 -8.99
CA CYS A 135 -1.65 5.96 -10.14
C CYS A 135 -3.01 5.74 -10.82
N GLU A 136 -3.65 6.80 -11.26
CA GLU A 136 -5.00 6.75 -11.84
C GLU A 136 -5.10 7.77 -12.97
N PHE A 137 -5.80 7.42 -14.06
CA PHE A 137 -6.10 8.34 -15.14
C PHE A 137 -7.39 9.11 -14.89
N TYR A 138 -7.42 10.37 -15.34
CA TYR A 138 -8.65 11.08 -15.59
C TYR A 138 -9.13 10.76 -17.01
N TYR A 139 -10.41 10.50 -17.15
CA TYR A 139 -11.08 10.16 -18.41
C TYR A 139 -12.01 11.27 -18.81
N ASP A 140 -11.99 11.64 -20.10
CA ASP A 140 -12.90 12.62 -20.67
C ASP A 140 -14.31 12.03 -20.90
N GLU A 141 -15.21 12.85 -21.44
CA GLU A 141 -16.61 12.46 -21.72
C GLU A 141 -16.73 11.29 -22.72
N SER A 142 -15.71 11.06 -23.56
CA SER A 142 -15.63 9.90 -24.46
C SER A 142 -15.13 8.63 -23.79
N GLY A 143 -14.72 8.73 -22.53
CA GLY A 143 -14.08 7.66 -21.78
C GLY A 143 -12.61 7.44 -22.16
N ALA A 144 -11.97 8.40 -22.82
CA ALA A 144 -10.54 8.36 -23.14
C ALA A 144 -9.70 8.88 -21.97
N ALA A 145 -8.62 8.15 -21.65
CA ALA A 145 -7.61 8.64 -20.72
C ALA A 145 -6.93 9.89 -21.29
N CYS A 146 -6.99 11.00 -20.58
CA CYS A 146 -6.49 12.28 -21.07
C CYS A 146 -5.49 12.96 -20.13
N TRP A 147 -5.49 12.64 -18.84
CA TRP A 147 -4.61 13.25 -17.86
C TRP A 147 -4.34 12.30 -16.67
N PRO A 148 -3.16 12.35 -16.01
CA PRO A 148 -2.98 11.69 -14.72
C PRO A 148 -3.88 12.35 -13.67
N LYS A 149 -4.78 11.57 -13.06
CA LYS A 149 -5.65 12.02 -11.96
C LYS A 149 -4.94 11.97 -10.62
N LEU A 150 -4.12 10.93 -10.44
CA LEU A 150 -3.30 10.70 -9.28
C LEU A 150 -2.00 10.05 -9.72
N ASP A 151 -0.88 10.51 -9.15
CA ASP A 151 0.40 9.82 -9.18
C ASP A 151 0.78 9.38 -7.76
N VAL A 152 1.33 8.19 -7.62
CA VAL A 152 1.75 7.63 -6.34
C VAL A 152 3.19 7.18 -6.45
N ASN A 153 4.11 8.11 -6.26
CA ASN A 153 5.55 7.85 -6.30
C ASN A 153 6.11 7.49 -4.92
N PHE A 154 7.35 7.02 -4.89
CA PHE A 154 8.00 6.52 -3.68
C PHE A 154 8.11 7.56 -2.54
N THR A 155 8.11 8.85 -2.83
CA THR A 155 8.13 9.90 -1.79
C THR A 155 6.74 10.25 -1.32
N ASN A 156 5.77 10.38 -2.25
CA ASN A 156 4.41 10.77 -1.88
C ASN A 156 3.57 9.60 -1.33
N LYS A 157 4.02 8.33 -1.44
CA LYS A 157 3.40 7.19 -0.73
C LYS A 157 3.17 7.50 0.76
N THR A 158 4.06 8.24 1.40
CA THR A 158 3.96 8.57 2.83
C THR A 158 2.74 9.41 3.19
N GLN A 159 2.26 10.29 2.29
CA GLN A 159 1.04 11.06 2.56
C GLN A 159 -0.18 10.16 2.78
N PHE A 160 -0.26 9.03 2.04
CA PHE A 160 -1.39 8.12 2.16
C PHE A 160 -1.37 7.34 3.48
N VAL A 161 -0.18 7.11 4.04
CA VAL A 161 -0.06 6.57 5.40
C VAL A 161 -0.63 7.54 6.42
N TYR A 162 -0.37 8.86 6.29
CA TYR A 162 -0.99 9.89 7.13
C TYR A 162 -2.51 9.99 6.91
N ARG A 163 -3.01 9.81 5.67
CA ARG A 163 -4.43 9.77 5.39
C ARG A 163 -5.12 8.61 6.11
N ILE A 164 -4.53 7.43 6.10
CA ILE A 164 -5.03 6.25 6.83
C ILE A 164 -4.98 6.51 8.34
N ASN A 165 -3.88 7.06 8.85
CA ASN A 165 -3.70 7.40 10.27
C ASN A 165 -4.82 8.31 10.77
N LYS A 166 -5.11 9.39 10.04
CA LYS A 166 -6.14 10.37 10.41
C LYS A 166 -7.56 9.95 10.02
N GLY A 167 -7.73 8.96 9.15
CA GLY A 167 -9.04 8.57 8.60
C GLY A 167 -9.53 9.50 7.49
N VAL A 168 -8.67 10.32 6.90
CA VAL A 168 -8.99 11.26 5.81
C VAL A 168 -8.67 10.58 4.48
N LEU A 169 -9.54 9.67 4.04
CA LEU A 169 -9.25 8.79 2.91
C LEU A 169 -9.48 9.45 1.54
N ASP A 170 -10.24 10.53 1.46
CA ASP A 170 -10.44 11.28 0.20
C ASP A 170 -9.18 12.05 -0.17
N VAL A 171 -8.64 11.76 -1.35
CA VAL A 171 -7.43 12.43 -1.87
C VAL A 171 -7.61 13.92 -2.12
N ALA A 172 -8.85 14.40 -2.30
CA ALA A 172 -9.15 15.81 -2.51
C ALA A 172 -9.29 16.62 -1.21
N ASP A 173 -9.35 15.94 -0.05
CA ASP A 173 -9.46 16.62 1.25
C ASP A 173 -8.07 16.86 1.86
N ASP A 174 -7.41 17.89 1.36
CA ASP A 174 -6.10 18.31 1.91
C ASP A 174 -6.24 19.17 3.17
N LYS A 175 -7.36 19.84 3.34
CA LYS A 175 -7.61 20.70 4.50
C LYS A 175 -7.65 19.87 5.77
N THR A 176 -8.53 18.88 5.84
CA THR A 176 -8.66 18.00 7.01
C THR A 176 -7.39 17.19 7.25
N LEU A 177 -6.68 16.81 6.17
CA LEU A 177 -5.39 16.11 6.30
C LEU A 177 -4.36 16.94 7.04
N ASN A 178 -4.29 18.26 6.78
CA ASN A 178 -3.31 19.16 7.36
C ASN A 178 -3.73 19.79 8.69
N ASP A 179 -5.02 19.68 9.06
CA ASP A 179 -5.49 20.16 10.36
C ASP A 179 -4.80 19.41 11.50
N SER A 180 -4.55 20.11 12.62
CA SER A 180 -4.04 19.48 13.85
C SER A 180 -5.06 18.48 14.39
N MET A 181 -4.59 17.29 14.70
CA MET A 181 -5.42 16.22 15.29
C MET A 181 -4.64 15.58 16.44
N PRO A 182 -5.21 15.57 17.66
CA PRO A 182 -4.60 14.88 18.80
C PRO A 182 -4.30 13.42 18.49
N ASP A 183 -3.26 12.86 19.11
CA ASP A 183 -2.83 11.49 18.82
C ASP A 183 -3.87 10.43 19.18
N ASP A 184 -4.61 10.65 20.25
CA ASP A 184 -5.70 9.79 20.73
C ASP A 184 -6.97 9.84 19.86
N SER A 185 -7.10 10.88 19.02
CA SER A 185 -8.20 11.06 18.08
C SER A 185 -7.93 10.47 16.71
N LYS A 186 -6.72 10.00 16.45
CA LYS A 186 -6.35 9.40 15.16
C LYS A 186 -7.03 8.05 14.97
N ARG A 187 -7.59 7.86 13.78
CA ARG A 187 -8.39 6.67 13.47
C ARG A 187 -7.58 5.37 13.58
N VAL A 188 -6.36 5.36 13.05
CA VAL A 188 -5.45 4.22 13.11
C VAL A 188 -4.08 4.72 13.60
N PRO A 189 -3.69 4.47 14.84
CA PRO A 189 -2.35 4.82 15.32
C PRO A 189 -1.26 4.15 14.48
N PHE A 190 -0.13 4.82 14.28
CA PHE A 190 1.00 4.20 13.56
C PHE A 190 1.45 2.88 14.18
N THR A 191 1.36 2.76 15.51
CA THR A 191 1.67 1.53 16.26
C THR A 191 0.78 0.35 15.87
N ASN A 192 -0.37 0.61 15.22
CA ASN A 192 -1.31 -0.37 14.71
C ASN A 192 -1.23 -0.53 13.18
N MET A 193 -0.10 -0.17 12.58
CA MET A 193 0.11 -0.31 11.15
C MET A 193 1.21 -1.31 10.82
N ILE A 194 0.99 -2.09 9.77
CA ILE A 194 1.97 -3.02 9.18
C ILE A 194 2.13 -2.65 7.73
N TYR A 195 3.34 -2.33 7.30
CA TYR A 195 3.65 -2.08 5.88
C TYR A 195 4.35 -3.29 5.28
N VAL A 196 3.88 -3.74 4.11
CA VAL A 196 4.45 -4.85 3.35
C VAL A 196 4.82 -4.36 1.95
N GLY A 197 6.07 -4.54 1.53
CA GLY A 197 6.55 -4.14 0.20
C GLY A 197 7.77 -4.95 -0.22
N ASP A 198 8.18 -4.81 -1.48
CA ASP A 198 9.27 -5.62 -2.07
C ASP A 198 10.59 -4.88 -2.23
N GLY A 199 10.60 -3.55 -2.19
CA GLY A 199 11.74 -2.85 -2.72
C GLY A 199 12.04 -1.43 -2.23
N LEU A 200 12.92 -0.79 -3.00
CA LEU A 200 13.45 0.52 -2.69
C LEU A 200 12.37 1.63 -2.74
N SER A 201 11.33 1.45 -3.55
CA SER A 201 10.20 2.39 -3.64
C SER A 201 9.43 2.51 -2.34
N ASP A 202 9.49 1.50 -1.47
CA ASP A 202 8.76 1.43 -0.21
C ASP A 202 9.55 1.94 1.00
N VAL A 203 10.87 2.14 0.82
CA VAL A 203 11.77 2.54 1.91
C VAL A 203 11.30 3.75 2.71
N PRO A 204 10.75 4.83 2.10
CA PRO A 204 10.22 5.96 2.88
C PRO A 204 9.10 5.54 3.84
N CYS A 205 8.14 4.73 3.36
CA CYS A 205 7.04 4.20 4.18
C CYS A 205 7.55 3.22 5.25
N MET A 206 8.45 2.30 4.89
CA MET A 206 9.05 1.34 5.82
C MET A 206 9.79 2.04 6.96
N LYS A 207 10.62 3.04 6.65
CA LYS A 207 11.32 3.85 7.66
C LYS A 207 10.35 4.59 8.56
N MET A 208 9.30 5.16 7.98
CA MET A 208 8.27 5.86 8.71
C MET A 208 7.53 4.93 9.68
N MET A 209 7.13 3.73 9.23
CA MET A 209 6.51 2.73 10.11
C MET A 209 7.38 2.45 11.33
N ARG A 210 8.66 2.13 11.12
CA ARG A 210 9.60 1.85 12.22
C ARG A 210 9.80 3.05 13.15
N ALA A 211 9.91 4.26 12.59
CA ALA A 211 10.12 5.48 13.39
C ALA A 211 8.94 5.78 14.30
N TYR A 212 7.71 5.46 13.89
CA TYR A 212 6.49 5.71 14.66
C TYR A 212 5.93 4.47 15.39
N GLY A 213 6.72 3.40 15.49
CA GLY A 213 6.37 2.20 16.28
C GLY A 213 5.46 1.20 15.59
N GLY A 214 5.16 1.39 14.30
CA GLY A 214 4.56 0.39 13.43
C GLY A 214 5.54 -0.71 13.04
N GLN A 215 5.17 -1.57 12.11
CA GLN A 215 6.01 -2.68 11.64
C GLN A 215 6.19 -2.63 10.13
N ALA A 216 7.38 -2.95 9.65
CA ALA A 216 7.70 -2.99 8.23
C ALA A 216 8.26 -4.37 7.84
N ILE A 217 7.69 -4.97 6.81
CA ILE A 217 8.05 -6.29 6.31
C ILE A 217 8.44 -6.17 4.84
N ALA A 218 9.63 -6.66 4.49
CA ALA A 218 10.01 -6.83 3.09
C ALA A 218 9.64 -8.23 2.61
N VAL A 219 9.07 -8.33 1.41
CA VAL A 219 8.83 -9.61 0.74
C VAL A 219 9.70 -9.73 -0.49
N TYR A 220 10.06 -10.95 -0.88
CA TYR A 220 10.92 -11.20 -2.03
C TYR A 220 10.51 -12.45 -2.80
N GLN A 221 10.74 -12.43 -4.10
CA GLN A 221 10.62 -13.61 -4.96
C GLN A 221 11.81 -14.55 -4.78
N SER A 222 11.59 -15.83 -5.03
CA SER A 222 12.67 -16.81 -5.13
C SER A 222 13.71 -16.32 -6.15
N GLY A 223 14.96 -16.17 -5.70
CA GLY A 223 16.07 -15.64 -6.51
C GLY A 223 16.38 -14.16 -6.33
N ASN A 224 15.50 -13.35 -5.71
CA ASN A 224 15.74 -11.91 -5.46
C ASN A 224 15.93 -11.57 -3.97
N ARG A 225 16.35 -12.52 -3.19
CA ARG A 225 16.57 -12.37 -1.74
C ARG A 225 17.60 -11.29 -1.40
N ALA A 226 18.70 -11.23 -2.16
CA ALA A 226 19.78 -10.29 -1.90
C ALA A 226 19.35 -8.81 -1.91
N GLY A 227 18.35 -8.45 -2.75
CA GLY A 227 17.82 -7.09 -2.80
C GLY A 227 17.17 -6.63 -1.49
N VAL A 228 16.53 -7.55 -0.75
CA VAL A 228 15.84 -7.22 0.51
C VAL A 228 16.71 -7.49 1.75
N GLU A 229 17.76 -8.32 1.66
CA GLU A 229 18.72 -8.51 2.76
C GLU A 229 19.38 -7.19 3.16
N ASP A 230 19.69 -6.34 2.20
CA ASP A 230 20.26 -5.01 2.46
C ASP A 230 19.27 -4.10 3.22
N LEU A 231 17.98 -4.22 2.96
CA LEU A 231 16.95 -3.47 3.71
C LEU A 231 16.93 -3.87 5.18
N LEU A 232 17.00 -5.18 5.47
CA LEU A 232 17.04 -5.68 6.83
C LEU A 232 18.37 -5.31 7.53
N ALA A 233 19.50 -5.50 6.86
CA ALA A 233 20.83 -5.20 7.40
C ALA A 233 20.99 -3.71 7.72
N LYS A 234 20.42 -2.82 6.90
CA LYS A 234 20.40 -1.36 7.13
C LYS A 234 19.31 -0.91 8.09
N GLY A 235 18.57 -1.81 8.70
CA GLY A 235 17.51 -1.48 9.63
C GLY A 235 16.36 -0.70 9.00
N ARG A 236 16.03 -0.95 7.73
CA ARG A 236 14.91 -0.28 7.04
C ARG A 236 13.60 -1.03 7.18
N VAL A 237 13.67 -2.33 7.47
CA VAL A 237 12.55 -3.21 7.76
C VAL A 237 12.79 -3.98 9.04
N ASP A 238 11.74 -4.54 9.65
CA ASP A 238 11.82 -5.37 10.83
C ASP A 238 11.99 -6.84 10.47
N PHE A 239 11.40 -7.27 9.36
CA PHE A 239 11.41 -8.66 8.90
C PHE A 239 11.53 -8.74 7.37
N MET A 240 11.97 -9.90 6.88
CA MET A 240 11.96 -10.24 5.46
C MET A 240 11.52 -11.69 5.25
N PHE A 241 10.67 -11.93 4.25
CA PHE A 241 10.13 -13.25 3.93
C PHE A 241 10.01 -13.47 2.42
N PRO A 242 10.01 -14.73 1.94
CA PRO A 242 9.50 -15.01 0.60
C PRO A 242 8.06 -14.48 0.45
N ALA A 243 7.69 -14.01 -0.73
CA ALA A 243 6.33 -13.58 -1.07
C ALA A 243 5.39 -14.81 -1.17
N ASP A 244 5.13 -15.44 -0.04
CA ASP A 244 4.27 -16.60 0.13
C ASP A 244 3.28 -16.34 1.25
N TYR A 245 2.04 -16.07 0.86
CA TYR A 245 0.93 -15.67 1.75
C TYR A 245 0.11 -16.86 2.25
N ARG A 246 0.53 -18.10 1.99
CA ARG A 246 -0.18 -19.30 2.46
C ARG A 246 -0.15 -19.42 3.98
N GLU A 247 -1.14 -20.10 4.52
CA GLU A 247 -1.23 -20.35 5.96
C GLU A 247 -0.01 -21.12 6.48
N GLY A 248 0.50 -20.70 7.65
CA GLY A 248 1.63 -21.35 8.33
C GLY A 248 3.02 -20.96 7.78
N THR A 249 3.11 -20.12 6.75
CA THR A 249 4.40 -19.58 6.30
C THR A 249 4.99 -18.62 7.33
N GLY A 250 6.29 -18.31 7.21
CA GLY A 250 6.95 -17.35 8.10
C GLY A 250 6.28 -15.98 8.07
N LEU A 251 5.82 -15.53 6.91
CA LEU A 251 5.06 -14.28 6.76
C LEU A 251 3.74 -14.36 7.54
N ASP A 252 2.94 -15.40 7.31
CA ASP A 252 1.64 -15.58 7.98
C ASP A 252 1.78 -15.63 9.50
N VAL A 253 2.70 -16.43 10.00
CA VAL A 253 2.95 -16.58 11.45
C VAL A 253 3.40 -15.25 12.06
N THR A 254 4.30 -14.53 11.39
CA THR A 254 4.83 -13.25 11.89
C THR A 254 3.76 -12.17 11.91
N VAL A 255 2.98 -12.02 10.84
CA VAL A 255 1.90 -11.02 10.79
C VAL A 255 0.85 -11.30 11.86
N ARG A 256 0.46 -12.55 12.07
CA ARG A 256 -0.46 -12.92 13.18
C ARG A 256 0.13 -12.58 14.55
N ASN A 257 1.42 -12.79 14.77
CA ASN A 257 2.06 -12.43 16.04
C ASN A 257 2.11 -10.90 16.26
N ILE A 258 2.33 -10.13 15.19
CA ILE A 258 2.29 -8.67 15.23
C ILE A 258 0.87 -8.20 15.58
N ILE A 259 -0.16 -8.71 14.91
CA ILE A 259 -1.57 -8.40 15.20
C ILE A 259 -1.91 -8.74 16.66
N ARG A 260 -1.48 -9.89 17.17
CA ARG A 260 -1.68 -10.26 18.58
C ARG A 260 -1.01 -9.28 19.54
N LYS A 261 0.25 -8.88 19.24
CA LYS A 261 0.98 -7.87 20.04
C LYS A 261 0.20 -6.55 20.06
N MET A 262 -0.28 -6.08 18.92
CA MET A 262 -1.06 -4.84 18.79
C MET A 262 -2.36 -4.93 19.58
N ALA A 263 -3.11 -6.01 19.44
CA ALA A 263 -4.36 -6.23 20.17
C ALA A 263 -4.17 -6.22 21.70
N ILE A 264 -3.09 -6.84 22.19
CA ILE A 264 -2.75 -6.83 23.61
C ILE A 264 -2.39 -5.41 24.06
N SER A 265 -1.60 -4.68 23.26
CA SER A 265 -1.23 -3.29 23.57
C SER A 265 -2.46 -2.39 23.67
N ASP A 266 -3.38 -2.51 22.72
CA ASP A 266 -4.64 -1.74 22.71
C ASP A 266 -5.51 -2.06 23.92
N ALA A 267 -5.61 -3.34 24.30
CA ALA A 267 -6.36 -3.76 25.48
C ALA A 267 -5.79 -3.17 26.78
N LEU A 268 -4.46 -3.14 26.91
CA LEU A 268 -3.78 -2.53 28.07
C LEU A 268 -3.98 -1.00 28.09
N THR A 269 -3.92 -0.33 26.95
CA THR A 269 -4.19 1.10 26.83
C THR A 269 -5.64 1.42 27.23
N ALA A 270 -6.59 0.65 26.73
CA ALA A 270 -8.01 0.82 27.09
C ALA A 270 -8.27 0.61 28.59
N GLU A 271 -7.60 -0.37 29.22
CA GLU A 271 -7.71 -0.60 30.66
C GLU A 271 -7.12 0.57 31.47
N ASN A 272 -5.98 1.12 31.04
CA ASN A 272 -5.39 2.29 31.69
C ASN A 272 -6.33 3.50 31.62
N VAL A 273 -6.89 3.80 30.44
CA VAL A 273 -7.88 4.87 30.26
C VAL A 273 -9.07 4.67 31.15
N ARG A 274 -9.61 3.45 31.27
CA ARG A 274 -10.74 3.12 32.14
C ARG A 274 -10.42 3.41 33.61
N GLN A 275 -9.22 3.07 34.07
CA GLN A 275 -8.79 3.33 35.46
C GLN A 275 -8.63 4.83 35.74
N LEU A 276 -8.03 5.59 34.80
CA LEU A 276 -7.90 7.04 34.91
C LEU A 276 -9.28 7.73 35.00
N GLN A 277 -10.22 7.32 34.16
CA GLN A 277 -11.60 7.82 34.23
C GLN A 277 -12.27 7.51 35.58
N ALA A 278 -12.05 6.32 36.13
CA ALA A 278 -12.63 5.91 37.41
C ALA A 278 -12.14 6.75 38.61
N ILE A 279 -10.94 7.32 38.56
CA ILE A 279 -10.37 8.18 39.61
C ILE A 279 -10.55 9.68 39.32
N GLY A 280 -11.38 10.05 38.31
CA GLY A 280 -11.72 11.44 38.01
C GLY A 280 -10.66 12.19 37.18
N HIS A 281 -9.64 11.53 36.69
CA HIS A 281 -8.70 12.07 35.73
C HIS A 281 -9.19 11.74 34.29
N GLY A 282 -9.96 12.68 33.70
CA GLY A 282 -10.54 12.49 32.34
C GLY A 282 -9.57 12.66 31.20
N GLU A 283 -8.35 13.12 31.42
CA GLU A 283 -7.30 13.27 30.39
C GLU A 283 -6.17 12.27 30.65
N VAL A 284 -5.91 11.42 29.66
CA VAL A 284 -4.67 10.65 29.63
C VAL A 284 -3.54 11.67 29.47
N PRO A 285 -2.55 11.72 30.38
CA PRO A 285 -1.35 12.51 30.10
C PRO A 285 -0.80 12.06 28.76
N GLY A 286 -0.79 12.94 27.77
CA GLY A 286 -0.23 12.62 26.45
C GLY A 286 1.14 12.01 26.67
N GLN A 287 1.44 10.91 25.98
CA GLN A 287 2.83 10.51 25.85
C GLN A 287 3.53 11.71 25.22
N ALA A 288 4.24 12.48 26.07
CA ALA A 288 5.08 13.57 25.61
C ALA A 288 5.93 12.98 24.50
N GLY A 289 5.80 13.54 23.33
CA GLY A 289 6.57 13.08 22.17
C GLY A 289 8.04 13.07 22.56
N LEU A 290 8.74 11.99 22.28
CA LEU A 290 10.18 11.81 22.54
C LEU A 290 11.05 12.87 21.82
N PHE A 291 10.40 13.92 21.28
CA PHE A 291 11.03 15.02 20.53
C PHE A 291 10.25 16.34 20.79
N GLU A 292 10.31 16.88 22.00
CA GLU A 292 10.30 18.29 22.23
C GLU A 292 11.72 18.83 22.33
#